data_13083b0e697f8fccf81a1ddeea86f788
#
_entry.id   13083b0e697f8fccf81a1ddeea86f788
#
_cell.length_a   1.000
_cell.length_b   1.000
_cell.length_c   1.000
_cell.angle_alpha   90.00
_cell.angle_beta   90.00
_cell.angle_gamma   90.00
#
_symmetry.space_group_name_H-M   'P 1'
#
loop_
_entity.id
_entity.type
_entity.pdbx_description
1 polymer ?
#
loop_
_entity_poly.entity_id
_entity_poly.type
_entity_poly.pdbx_seq_one_letter_code
_entity_poly.pdbx_strand_id
1 'polypeptide(L)'
;MRKHIKNNVSWVGKIDWELQEFHGSDYSINNGSSQNAYLIEEEKTVLIDTVWKPHSSEFIDNLESEIDLNTIDFIVCNHGEVDHSGSLPALMEKIPNTPIYCTENAVKSLVGQYHHPEWNFKTVKTGDSVDIGNGKSLVFVEMRMLHWPDSMATYMTGDNILFSNDAFGQHFAVEELWADKADQCRLWEEAMKYYANILNPFSPLVKAKVEEIQKLNLPIDIIATSHGAIWRKNPMQIVEKYYEWSQAYQEDQVTVVYDTMWDGTKKLAHKIAEEIAKQSPDTRVKIFNISKTNKNDTIAGFAKTK
;
A
#
# COMPACT_ATOMS: atom_id res chain seq x y z
N MET A 1 -17.61 -6.10 8.70
CA MET A 1 -16.89 -7.39 8.92
C MET A 1 -15.55 -7.08 9.57
N ARG A 2 -15.25 -7.65 10.72
CA ARG A 2 -14.03 -7.45 11.50
C ARG A 2 -13.16 -8.72 11.44
N LYS A 3 -11.84 -8.58 11.24
CA LYS A 3 -10.91 -9.71 11.25
C LYS A 3 -9.80 -9.45 12.26
N HIS A 4 -9.53 -10.42 13.13
CA HIS A 4 -8.49 -10.31 14.15
C HIS A 4 -7.08 -10.33 13.52
N ILE A 5 -6.22 -9.41 13.95
CA ILE A 5 -4.82 -9.32 13.50
C ILE A 5 -3.88 -9.81 14.61
N LYS A 6 -3.84 -9.14 15.74
CA LYS A 6 -3.01 -9.51 16.90
C LYS A 6 -3.53 -8.81 18.16
N ASN A 7 -3.67 -9.54 19.25
CA ASN A 7 -4.13 -9.00 20.54
C ASN A 7 -5.41 -8.13 20.37
N ASN A 8 -5.34 -6.85 20.66
CA ASN A 8 -6.43 -5.90 20.56
C ASN A 8 -6.47 -5.13 19.23
N VAL A 9 -5.79 -5.64 18.20
CA VAL A 9 -5.75 -5.06 16.86
C VAL A 9 -6.59 -5.89 15.91
N SER A 10 -7.48 -5.23 15.20
CA SER A 10 -8.36 -5.84 14.20
C SER A 10 -8.33 -5.07 12.89
N TRP A 11 -8.49 -5.78 11.79
CA TRP A 11 -8.77 -5.21 10.50
C TRP A 11 -10.26 -4.92 10.36
N VAL A 12 -10.60 -3.75 9.84
CA VAL A 12 -11.97 -3.25 9.64
C VAL A 12 -12.21 -2.67 8.26
N GLY A 13 -11.31 -2.91 7.31
CA GLY A 13 -11.35 -2.36 5.96
C GLY A 13 -12.34 -3.03 5.01
N LYS A 14 -12.04 -2.95 3.70
CA LYS A 14 -12.83 -3.54 2.61
C LYS A 14 -11.95 -4.38 1.71
N ILE A 15 -12.37 -5.61 1.39
CA ILE A 15 -11.83 -6.40 0.28
C ILE A 15 -12.74 -6.13 -0.93
N ASP A 16 -12.14 -5.67 -2.02
CA ASP A 16 -12.85 -5.38 -3.27
C ASP A 16 -12.37 -6.34 -4.37
N TRP A 17 -13.15 -7.38 -4.60
CA TRP A 17 -12.89 -8.40 -5.61
C TRP A 17 -13.18 -7.94 -7.03
N GLU A 18 -14.00 -6.89 -7.17
CA GLU A 18 -14.50 -6.40 -8.46
C GLU A 18 -13.73 -5.19 -8.96
N LEU A 19 -12.79 -4.68 -8.17
CA LEU A 19 -11.98 -3.53 -8.54
C LEU A 19 -11.12 -3.88 -9.76
N GLN A 20 -11.27 -3.13 -10.85
CA GLN A 20 -10.56 -3.35 -12.11
C GLN A 20 -9.59 -2.24 -12.46
N GLU A 21 -9.85 -1.03 -11.98
CA GLU A 21 -9.04 0.16 -12.22
C GLU A 21 -8.85 0.93 -10.92
N PHE A 22 -7.67 1.51 -10.74
CA PHE A 22 -7.34 2.35 -9.59
C PHE A 22 -6.48 3.52 -10.01
N HIS A 23 -6.43 4.58 -9.21
CA HIS A 23 -5.81 5.85 -9.61
C HIS A 23 -6.38 6.36 -10.95
N GLY A 24 -7.70 6.42 -11.03
CA GLY A 24 -8.41 6.64 -12.30
C GLY A 24 -8.34 5.40 -13.19
N SER A 25 -8.16 5.58 -14.50
CA SER A 25 -7.94 4.49 -15.48
C SER A 25 -6.46 4.11 -15.63
N ASP A 26 -5.60 4.64 -14.76
CA ASP A 26 -4.16 4.56 -14.97
C ASP A 26 -3.51 3.30 -14.43
N TYR A 27 -4.12 2.65 -13.43
CA TYR A 27 -3.63 1.39 -12.88
C TYR A 27 -4.70 0.31 -13.04
N SER A 28 -4.41 -0.70 -13.87
CA SER A 28 -5.32 -1.83 -14.03
C SER A 28 -5.08 -2.90 -12.99
N ILE A 29 -6.16 -3.37 -12.42
CA ILE A 29 -6.21 -4.37 -11.37
C ILE A 29 -6.89 -5.62 -11.92
N ASN A 30 -6.17 -6.76 -11.94
CA ASN A 30 -6.69 -8.00 -12.49
C ASN A 30 -7.12 -8.99 -11.41
N ASN A 31 -6.71 -8.74 -10.14
CA ASN A 31 -6.88 -9.67 -9.04
C ASN A 31 -7.60 -9.02 -7.84
N GLY A 32 -8.40 -7.96 -8.09
CA GLY A 32 -9.00 -7.17 -7.03
C GLY A 32 -7.98 -6.48 -6.13
N SER A 33 -8.44 -5.88 -5.07
CA SER A 33 -7.59 -5.24 -4.06
C SER A 33 -8.26 -5.29 -2.68
N SER A 34 -7.61 -4.70 -1.69
CA SER A 34 -8.26 -4.34 -0.43
C SER A 34 -7.88 -2.91 -0.06
N GLN A 35 -8.73 -2.30 0.76
CA GLN A 35 -8.48 -1.03 1.43
C GLN A 35 -8.47 -1.34 2.90
N ASN A 36 -7.29 -1.41 3.46
CA ASN A 36 -7.10 -1.89 4.82
C ASN A 36 -7.15 -0.72 5.80
N ALA A 37 -8.07 -0.80 6.71
CA ALA A 37 -8.17 0.05 7.89
C ALA A 37 -8.09 -0.83 9.14
N TYR A 38 -7.59 -0.27 10.24
CA TYR A 38 -7.35 -1.06 11.45
C TYR A 38 -7.94 -0.38 12.67
N LEU A 39 -8.53 -1.18 13.55
CA LEU A 39 -9.04 -0.75 14.84
C LEU A 39 -8.14 -1.32 15.95
N ILE A 40 -7.67 -0.44 16.83
CA ILE A 40 -6.89 -0.76 18.02
C ILE A 40 -7.75 -0.46 19.23
N GLU A 41 -7.93 -1.43 20.12
CA GLU A 41 -8.73 -1.30 21.35
C GLU A 41 -7.87 -1.56 22.58
N GLU A 42 -6.99 -0.62 22.90
CA GLU A 42 -6.23 -0.61 24.15
C GLU A 42 -6.96 0.24 25.21
N GLU A 43 -6.27 0.94 26.11
CA GLU A 43 -6.95 1.92 26.98
C GLU A 43 -7.54 3.08 26.15
N LYS A 44 -6.94 3.35 24.99
CA LYS A 44 -7.51 4.21 23.95
C LYS A 44 -7.92 3.39 22.75
N THR A 45 -9.06 3.75 22.19
CA THR A 45 -9.56 3.19 20.94
C THR A 45 -9.07 4.06 19.77
N VAL A 46 -8.35 3.45 18.84
CA VAL A 46 -7.74 4.16 17.71
C VAL A 46 -8.15 3.53 16.39
N LEU A 47 -8.56 4.35 15.45
CA LEU A 47 -8.78 3.94 14.06
C LEU A 47 -7.57 4.37 13.21
N ILE A 48 -6.95 3.42 12.50
CA ILE A 48 -5.86 3.68 11.55
C ILE A 48 -6.41 3.63 10.13
N ASP A 49 -6.36 4.75 9.43
CA ASP A 49 -6.89 4.97 8.09
C ASP A 49 -8.39 4.65 7.94
N THR A 50 -8.95 4.90 6.77
CA THR A 50 -10.32 4.58 6.39
C THR A 50 -10.32 3.88 5.04
N VAL A 51 -11.46 3.88 4.34
CA VAL A 51 -11.58 3.29 3.00
C VAL A 51 -12.07 4.32 1.98
N TRP A 52 -12.00 3.97 0.73
CA TRP A 52 -12.46 4.80 -0.39
C TRP A 52 -13.95 5.18 -0.27
N LYS A 53 -14.27 6.41 -0.66
CA LYS A 53 -15.62 7.01 -0.54
C LYS A 53 -16.77 6.11 -1.00
N PRO A 54 -16.71 5.34 -2.11
CA PRO A 54 -17.81 4.46 -2.52
C PRO A 54 -18.17 3.40 -1.47
N HIS A 55 -17.25 3.04 -0.60
CA HIS A 55 -17.45 2.05 0.47
C HIS A 55 -17.75 2.67 1.83
N SER A 56 -17.90 4.02 1.92
CA SER A 56 -18.03 4.72 3.21
C SER A 56 -19.22 4.25 4.04
N SER A 57 -20.40 4.06 3.42
CA SER A 57 -21.59 3.61 4.15
C SER A 57 -21.38 2.23 4.76
N GLU A 58 -20.92 1.27 3.93
CA GLU A 58 -20.64 -0.09 4.40
C GLU A 58 -19.56 -0.11 5.49
N PHE A 59 -18.52 0.71 5.36
CA PHE A 59 -17.44 0.82 6.33
C PHE A 59 -17.95 1.33 7.69
N ILE A 60 -18.75 2.40 7.67
CA ILE A 60 -19.32 2.99 8.90
C ILE A 60 -20.31 2.04 9.53
N ASP A 61 -21.24 1.46 8.77
CA ASP A 61 -22.22 0.49 9.27
C ASP A 61 -21.53 -0.72 9.92
N ASN A 62 -20.43 -1.20 9.31
CA ASN A 62 -19.63 -2.27 9.89
C ASN A 62 -18.94 -1.84 11.20
N LEU A 63 -18.39 -0.63 11.29
CA LEU A 63 -17.80 -0.12 12.54
C LEU A 63 -18.86 0.04 13.62
N GLU A 64 -20.01 0.62 13.32
CA GLU A 64 -21.12 0.80 14.27
C GLU A 64 -21.68 -0.53 14.78
N SER A 65 -21.58 -1.59 13.98
CA SER A 65 -21.99 -2.93 14.43
C SER A 65 -21.01 -3.57 15.43
N GLU A 66 -19.77 -3.08 15.48
CA GLU A 66 -18.69 -3.66 16.31
C GLU A 66 -18.40 -2.80 17.56
N ILE A 67 -18.50 -1.46 17.43
CA ILE A 67 -18.20 -0.50 18.50
C ILE A 67 -19.16 0.70 18.48
N ASP A 68 -19.28 1.40 19.61
CA ASP A 68 -19.80 2.76 19.63
C ASP A 68 -18.73 3.71 19.05
N LEU A 69 -19.02 4.38 17.93
CA LEU A 69 -18.06 5.28 17.28
C LEU A 69 -17.56 6.40 18.21
N ASN A 70 -18.37 6.80 19.21
CA ASN A 70 -17.97 7.80 20.20
C ASN A 70 -16.85 7.32 21.13
N THR A 71 -16.55 6.03 21.15
CA THR A 71 -15.40 5.47 21.90
C THR A 71 -14.08 5.63 21.18
N ILE A 72 -14.08 6.06 19.91
CA ILE A 72 -12.84 6.33 19.17
C ILE A 72 -12.18 7.59 19.73
N ASP A 73 -11.08 7.42 20.45
CA ASP A 73 -10.31 8.52 21.06
C ASP A 73 -9.64 9.39 20.00
N PHE A 74 -9.14 8.76 18.93
CA PHE A 74 -8.57 9.47 17.79
C PHE A 74 -8.44 8.59 16.55
N ILE A 75 -8.28 9.25 15.41
CA ILE A 75 -8.00 8.64 14.12
C ILE A 75 -6.55 8.93 13.74
N VAL A 76 -5.83 7.98 13.17
CA VAL A 76 -4.55 8.21 12.49
C VAL A 76 -4.82 8.13 10.99
N CYS A 77 -4.49 9.21 10.27
CA CYS A 77 -4.52 9.22 8.81
C CYS A 77 -3.07 9.20 8.30
N ASN A 78 -2.61 8.03 7.87
CA ASN A 78 -1.25 7.85 7.37
C ASN A 78 -1.04 8.51 6.01
N HIS A 79 -2.14 8.67 5.23
CA HIS A 79 -2.08 9.24 3.89
C HIS A 79 -3.40 9.93 3.53
N GLY A 80 -3.31 11.09 2.91
CA GLY A 80 -4.47 11.89 2.52
C GLY A 80 -5.12 11.48 1.20
N GLU A 81 -4.62 10.49 0.45
CA GLU A 81 -5.26 10.04 -0.78
C GLU A 81 -6.65 9.45 -0.51
N VAL A 82 -7.54 9.57 -1.48
CA VAL A 82 -8.98 9.30 -1.31
C VAL A 82 -9.34 7.86 -0.98
N ASP A 83 -8.47 6.92 -1.26
CA ASP A 83 -8.66 5.50 -0.96
C ASP A 83 -8.29 5.13 0.49
N HIS A 84 -7.55 6.01 1.19
CA HIS A 84 -7.25 5.89 2.62
C HIS A 84 -8.08 6.84 3.47
N SER A 85 -8.47 7.98 2.92
CA SER A 85 -9.15 9.05 3.65
C SER A 85 -10.60 9.28 3.20
N GLY A 86 -11.08 8.58 2.18
CA GLY A 86 -12.35 8.85 1.52
C GLY A 86 -13.59 8.72 2.39
N SER A 87 -13.51 7.94 3.46
CA SER A 87 -14.62 7.80 4.42
C SER A 87 -14.53 8.78 5.61
N LEU A 88 -13.44 9.56 5.73
CA LEU A 88 -13.31 10.56 6.80
C LEU A 88 -14.48 11.55 6.84
N PRO A 89 -14.95 12.15 5.71
CA PRO A 89 -16.07 13.08 5.78
C PRO A 89 -17.31 12.49 6.44
N ALA A 90 -17.73 11.31 6.01
CA ALA A 90 -18.90 10.65 6.56
C ALA A 90 -18.70 10.18 8.01
N LEU A 91 -17.49 9.78 8.39
CA LEU A 91 -17.15 9.43 9.76
C LEU A 91 -17.16 10.66 10.66
N MET A 92 -16.57 11.77 10.23
CA MET A 92 -16.50 13.03 10.97
C MET A 92 -17.88 13.71 11.12
N GLU A 93 -18.87 13.42 10.27
CA GLU A 93 -20.26 13.83 10.52
C GLU A 93 -20.83 13.17 11.79
N LYS A 94 -20.39 11.95 12.12
CA LYS A 94 -20.85 11.21 13.30
C LYS A 94 -20.03 11.53 14.56
N ILE A 95 -18.73 11.73 14.42
CA ILE A 95 -17.79 11.98 15.52
C ILE A 95 -16.96 13.27 15.29
N PRO A 96 -17.60 14.44 15.16
CA PRO A 96 -17.00 15.67 14.62
C PRO A 96 -15.83 16.24 15.45
N ASN A 97 -15.71 15.86 16.72
CA ASN A 97 -14.68 16.38 17.62
C ASN A 97 -13.47 15.43 17.75
N THR A 98 -13.52 14.25 17.14
CA THR A 98 -12.45 13.26 17.25
C THR A 98 -11.16 13.78 16.61
N PRO A 99 -10.02 13.75 17.32
CA PRO A 99 -8.74 14.19 16.76
C PRO A 99 -8.28 13.32 15.61
N ILE A 100 -7.67 13.94 14.58
CA ILE A 100 -7.05 13.27 13.45
C ILE A 100 -5.54 13.52 13.51
N TYR A 101 -4.75 12.48 13.81
CA TYR A 101 -3.31 12.52 13.80
C TYR A 101 -2.79 12.26 12.38
N CYS A 102 -2.04 13.20 11.84
CA CYS A 102 -1.49 13.10 10.47
C CYS A 102 -0.29 14.04 10.31
N THR A 103 0.43 13.96 9.20
CA THR A 103 1.52 14.90 8.90
C THR A 103 0.99 16.30 8.57
N GLU A 104 1.85 17.33 8.67
CA GLU A 104 1.48 18.70 8.24
C GLU A 104 1.07 18.74 6.75
N ASN A 105 1.69 17.92 5.91
CA ASN A 105 1.33 17.82 4.50
C ASN A 105 -0.02 17.14 4.31
N ALA A 106 -0.34 16.12 5.13
CA ALA A 106 -1.65 15.46 5.09
C ALA A 106 -2.78 16.41 5.48
N VAL A 107 -2.56 17.34 6.43
CA VAL A 107 -3.55 18.42 6.70
C VAL A 107 -3.84 19.20 5.41
N LYS A 108 -2.81 19.57 4.65
CA LYS A 108 -2.98 20.32 3.39
C LYS A 108 -3.76 19.50 2.35
N SER A 109 -3.43 18.21 2.22
CA SER A 109 -4.12 17.28 1.32
C SER A 109 -5.61 17.13 1.70
N LEU A 110 -5.89 16.85 2.98
CA LEU A 110 -7.24 16.63 3.48
C LEU A 110 -8.10 17.89 3.38
N VAL A 111 -7.57 19.05 3.78
CA VAL A 111 -8.28 20.33 3.65
C VAL A 111 -8.52 20.68 2.19
N GLY A 112 -7.53 20.43 1.31
CA GLY A 112 -7.69 20.66 -0.12
C GLY A 112 -8.76 19.78 -0.78
N GLN A 113 -8.88 18.53 -0.33
CA GLN A 113 -9.85 17.57 -0.88
C GLN A 113 -11.26 17.74 -0.30
N TYR A 114 -11.36 17.90 1.01
CA TYR A 114 -12.64 17.82 1.72
C TYR A 114 -13.19 19.17 2.18
N HIS A 115 -12.38 20.22 2.17
CA HIS A 115 -12.76 21.59 2.54
C HIS A 115 -13.22 21.74 4.00
N HIS A 116 -12.64 20.95 4.93
CA HIS A 116 -12.93 20.94 6.36
C HIS A 116 -11.71 21.38 7.19
N PRO A 117 -11.30 22.68 7.15
CA PRO A 117 -10.17 23.17 7.95
C PRO A 117 -10.46 23.17 9.47
N GLU A 118 -11.72 23.05 9.86
CA GLU A 118 -12.18 23.01 11.26
C GLU A 118 -11.99 21.65 11.93
N TRP A 119 -11.65 20.57 11.21
CA TRP A 119 -11.38 19.27 11.83
C TRP A 119 -10.24 19.36 12.82
N ASN A 120 -10.32 18.59 13.90
CA ASN A 120 -9.35 18.62 15.01
C ASN A 120 -8.03 17.91 14.61
N PHE A 121 -7.28 18.50 13.68
CA PHE A 121 -5.99 17.97 13.27
C PHE A 121 -4.94 18.06 14.36
N LYS A 122 -4.18 16.98 14.57
CA LYS A 122 -2.98 16.87 15.41
C LYS A 122 -1.81 16.52 14.53
N THR A 123 -0.98 17.49 14.23
CA THR A 123 0.19 17.27 13.36
C THR A 123 1.29 16.52 14.10
N VAL A 124 1.85 15.52 13.42
CA VAL A 124 2.94 14.68 13.90
C VAL A 124 4.08 14.60 12.87
N LYS A 125 5.26 14.25 13.33
CA LYS A 125 6.47 14.06 12.53
C LYS A 125 7.23 12.81 13.00
N THR A 126 8.23 12.42 12.24
CA THR A 126 9.10 11.30 12.61
C THR A 126 9.64 11.42 14.04
N GLY A 127 9.40 10.36 14.83
CA GLY A 127 9.83 10.25 16.22
C GLY A 127 8.79 10.73 17.25
N ASP A 128 7.74 11.44 16.83
CA ASP A 128 6.63 11.74 17.74
C ASP A 128 5.89 10.46 18.11
N SER A 129 5.32 10.42 19.30
CA SER A 129 4.58 9.26 19.78
C SER A 129 3.35 9.64 20.61
N VAL A 130 2.37 8.75 20.62
CA VAL A 130 1.16 8.87 21.44
C VAL A 130 0.99 7.58 22.24
N ASP A 131 0.88 7.71 23.55
CA ASP A 131 0.56 6.62 24.46
C ASP A 131 -0.90 6.18 24.25
N ILE A 132 -1.11 4.89 24.06
CA ILE A 132 -2.44 4.27 23.88
C ILE A 132 -2.85 3.39 25.06
N GLY A 133 -2.04 3.38 26.13
CA GLY A 133 -2.26 2.58 27.34
C GLY A 133 -1.62 1.19 27.26
N ASN A 134 -1.72 0.46 28.35
CA ASN A 134 -1.19 -0.90 28.49
C ASN A 134 0.32 -0.99 28.18
N GLY A 135 1.07 0.10 28.36
CA GLY A 135 2.50 0.18 28.05
C GLY A 135 2.82 0.22 26.55
N LYS A 136 1.83 0.53 25.72
CA LYS A 136 1.96 0.61 24.26
C LYS A 136 1.81 2.03 23.75
N SER A 137 2.53 2.34 22.68
CA SER A 137 2.48 3.66 22.03
C SER A 137 2.45 3.51 20.51
N LEU A 138 1.88 4.49 19.85
CA LEU A 138 2.01 4.68 18.40
C LEU A 138 3.15 5.67 18.14
N VAL A 139 4.13 5.27 17.36
CA VAL A 139 5.28 6.09 16.94
C VAL A 139 5.14 6.38 15.46
N PHE A 140 5.25 7.66 15.07
CA PHE A 140 5.04 8.10 13.71
C PHE A 140 6.34 8.21 12.92
N VAL A 141 6.31 7.84 11.65
CA VAL A 141 7.46 7.90 10.74
C VAL A 141 7.01 8.48 9.40
N GLU A 142 7.46 9.69 9.10
CA GLU A 142 7.18 10.29 7.79
C GLU A 142 7.81 9.48 6.66
N MET A 143 7.01 9.14 5.67
CA MET A 143 7.38 8.36 4.48
C MET A 143 7.31 9.22 3.21
N ARG A 144 7.79 10.47 3.30
CA ARG A 144 7.64 11.50 2.24
C ARG A 144 8.03 10.97 0.88
N MET A 145 7.16 11.17 -0.11
CA MET A 145 7.29 10.70 -1.50
C MET A 145 7.31 9.17 -1.65
N LEU A 146 6.77 8.45 -0.66
CA LEU A 146 6.52 7.02 -0.76
C LEU A 146 5.01 6.70 -0.59
N HIS A 147 4.11 7.18 -1.54
CA HIS A 147 4.53 7.85 -2.81
C HIS A 147 4.13 9.35 -2.88
N TRP A 148 3.41 9.89 -1.89
CA TRP A 148 3.03 11.32 -1.82
C TRP A 148 3.84 12.07 -0.74
N PRO A 149 3.83 13.44 -0.78
CA PRO A 149 4.54 14.25 0.21
C PRO A 149 4.05 14.06 1.65
N ASP A 150 2.81 13.62 1.81
CA ASP A 150 2.10 13.49 3.08
C ASP A 150 2.14 12.08 3.69
N SER A 151 2.64 11.09 2.93
CA SER A 151 2.69 9.69 3.38
C SER A 151 3.45 9.51 4.69
N MET A 152 2.90 8.67 5.57
CA MET A 152 3.41 8.35 6.88
C MET A 152 3.19 6.86 7.17
N ALA A 153 4.03 6.27 7.98
CA ALA A 153 3.80 4.98 8.61
C ALA A 153 3.65 5.17 10.13
N THR A 154 2.91 4.27 10.76
CA THR A 154 2.70 4.26 12.21
C THR A 154 3.17 2.94 12.79
N TYR A 155 4.08 2.97 13.76
CA TYR A 155 4.57 1.77 14.44
C TYR A 155 3.95 1.65 15.83
N MET A 156 3.33 0.52 16.10
CA MET A 156 2.76 0.18 17.42
C MET A 156 3.79 -0.60 18.24
N THR A 157 4.26 0.00 19.33
CA THR A 157 5.14 -0.68 20.29
C THR A 157 4.39 -1.76 21.04
N GLY A 158 5.11 -2.69 21.64
CA GLY A 158 4.52 -3.80 22.43
C GLY A 158 3.97 -4.93 21.55
N ASP A 159 3.22 -4.62 20.52
CA ASP A 159 2.75 -5.60 19.54
C ASP A 159 3.65 -5.70 18.29
N ASN A 160 4.59 -4.78 18.12
CA ASN A 160 5.55 -4.77 17.01
C ASN A 160 4.87 -4.76 15.64
N ILE A 161 3.81 -3.95 15.49
CA ILE A 161 3.05 -3.82 14.24
C ILE A 161 3.45 -2.53 13.55
N LEU A 162 3.85 -2.63 12.29
CA LEU A 162 4.06 -1.49 11.41
C LEU A 162 2.85 -1.33 10.49
N PHE A 163 2.03 -0.30 10.71
CA PHE A 163 1.01 0.17 9.77
C PHE A 163 1.71 1.00 8.70
N SER A 164 2.04 0.36 7.60
CA SER A 164 3.00 0.90 6.63
C SER A 164 2.40 1.82 5.59
N ASN A 165 1.10 1.99 5.59
CA ASN A 165 0.35 2.63 4.51
C ASN A 165 0.60 1.91 3.17
N ASP A 166 0.78 2.61 2.07
CA ASP A 166 1.01 2.06 0.73
C ASP A 166 2.28 1.23 0.61
N ALA A 167 3.32 1.62 1.35
CA ALA A 167 4.57 0.88 1.32
C ALA A 167 4.34 -0.60 1.66
N PHE A 168 4.99 -1.46 0.89
CA PHE A 168 4.93 -2.91 1.04
C PHE A 168 3.58 -3.54 0.67
N GLY A 169 2.61 -2.74 0.22
CA GLY A 169 1.31 -3.17 -0.26
C GLY A 169 1.33 -3.69 -1.71
N GLN A 170 0.21 -4.21 -2.14
CA GLN A 170 -0.05 -4.66 -3.50
C GLN A 170 -1.55 -4.72 -3.78
N HIS A 171 -1.95 -4.49 -5.03
CA HIS A 171 -3.35 -4.66 -5.43
C HIS A 171 -3.63 -6.14 -5.72
N PHE A 172 -3.95 -6.84 -4.64
CA PHE A 172 -4.28 -8.26 -4.68
C PHE A 172 -5.29 -8.60 -3.58
N ALA A 173 -6.50 -8.96 -3.95
CA ALA A 173 -7.52 -9.39 -3.00
C ALA A 173 -7.17 -10.76 -2.41
N VAL A 174 -7.12 -10.84 -1.09
CA VAL A 174 -6.85 -12.09 -0.34
C VAL A 174 -7.88 -12.21 0.76
N GLU A 175 -8.68 -13.28 0.75
CA GLU A 175 -9.76 -13.45 1.71
C GLU A 175 -9.28 -13.49 3.17
N GLU A 176 -8.20 -14.21 3.43
CA GLU A 176 -7.63 -14.34 4.77
C GLU A 176 -6.77 -13.13 5.17
N LEU A 177 -6.53 -12.19 4.28
CA LEU A 177 -5.65 -11.02 4.43
C LEU A 177 -4.16 -11.33 4.59
N TRP A 178 -3.73 -12.56 4.76
CA TRP A 178 -2.36 -12.91 5.09
C TRP A 178 -1.53 -13.29 3.87
N ALA A 179 -0.36 -12.68 3.74
CA ALA A 179 0.59 -12.96 2.66
C ALA A 179 1.02 -14.44 2.60
N ASP A 180 1.16 -15.10 3.76
CA ASP A 180 1.52 -16.52 3.86
C ASP A 180 0.38 -17.48 3.47
N LYS A 181 -0.82 -16.96 3.22
CA LYS A 181 -2.00 -17.71 2.75
C LYS A 181 -2.34 -17.45 1.29
N ALA A 182 -1.80 -16.39 0.73
CA ALA A 182 -2.01 -15.99 -0.64
C ALA A 182 -1.25 -16.91 -1.63
N ASP A 183 -1.71 -16.93 -2.89
CA ASP A 183 -0.92 -17.48 -4.00
C ASP A 183 0.41 -16.72 -4.12
N GLN A 184 1.51 -17.38 -3.82
CA GLN A 184 2.82 -16.76 -3.72
C GLN A 184 3.31 -16.20 -5.06
N CYS A 185 3.00 -16.88 -6.16
CA CYS A 185 3.42 -16.42 -7.49
C CYS A 185 2.74 -15.08 -7.82
N ARG A 186 1.42 -15.02 -7.67
CA ARG A 186 0.64 -13.80 -7.90
C ARG A 186 0.98 -12.69 -6.92
N LEU A 187 1.15 -13.01 -5.65
CA LEU A 187 1.51 -12.04 -4.61
C LEU A 187 2.78 -11.27 -4.99
N TRP A 188 3.83 -11.98 -5.40
CA TRP A 188 5.10 -11.36 -5.78
C TRP A 188 5.03 -10.66 -7.14
N GLU A 189 4.22 -11.15 -8.06
CA GLU A 189 3.96 -10.45 -9.33
C GLU A 189 3.25 -9.12 -9.09
N GLU A 190 2.19 -9.11 -8.28
CA GLU A 190 1.45 -7.87 -7.96
C GLU A 190 2.26 -6.92 -7.08
N ALA A 191 3.07 -7.42 -6.14
CA ALA A 191 3.98 -6.58 -5.35
C ALA A 191 5.03 -5.89 -6.24
N MET A 192 5.62 -6.62 -7.20
CA MET A 192 6.55 -6.03 -8.18
C MET A 192 5.83 -5.05 -9.11
N LYS A 193 4.62 -5.38 -9.56
CA LYS A 193 3.81 -4.49 -10.39
C LYS A 193 3.49 -3.19 -9.67
N TYR A 194 3.10 -3.27 -8.39
CA TYR A 194 2.86 -2.11 -7.54
C TYR A 194 4.12 -1.24 -7.42
N TYR A 195 5.26 -1.85 -7.03
CA TYR A 195 6.52 -1.14 -6.91
C TYR A 195 6.94 -0.47 -8.22
N ALA A 196 6.91 -1.20 -9.33
CA ALA A 196 7.36 -0.72 -10.64
C ALA A 196 6.56 0.49 -11.15
N ASN A 197 5.24 0.49 -10.90
CA ASN A 197 4.36 1.54 -11.42
C ASN A 197 4.25 2.75 -10.49
N ILE A 198 4.39 2.57 -9.18
CA ILE A 198 4.11 3.61 -8.18
C ILE A 198 5.40 4.14 -7.55
N LEU A 199 6.32 3.26 -7.16
CA LEU A 199 7.49 3.63 -6.37
C LEU A 199 8.80 3.72 -7.15
N ASN A 200 8.91 3.06 -8.30
CA ASN A 200 10.16 2.98 -9.06
C ASN A 200 10.80 4.35 -9.36
N PRO A 201 10.04 5.42 -9.71
CA PRO A 201 10.62 6.76 -9.89
C PRO A 201 11.26 7.32 -8.61
N PHE A 202 10.84 6.84 -7.45
CA PHE A 202 11.30 7.26 -6.12
C PHE A 202 12.29 6.28 -5.48
N SER A 203 12.84 5.32 -6.24
CA SER A 203 13.74 4.28 -5.73
C SER A 203 14.88 4.79 -4.84
N PRO A 204 15.54 5.93 -5.12
CA PRO A 204 16.55 6.48 -4.20
C PRO A 204 15.98 6.84 -2.82
N LEU A 205 14.73 7.32 -2.74
CA LEU A 205 14.05 7.64 -1.49
C LEU A 205 13.59 6.38 -0.76
N VAL A 206 13.12 5.37 -1.52
CA VAL A 206 12.79 4.03 -0.97
C VAL A 206 14.02 3.44 -0.30
N LYS A 207 15.17 3.42 -1.00
CA LYS A 207 16.44 2.92 -0.45
C LYS A 207 16.81 3.62 0.84
N ALA A 208 16.82 4.96 0.84
CA ALA A 208 17.19 5.76 2.00
C ALA A 208 16.25 5.49 3.19
N LYS A 209 14.94 5.36 2.94
CA LYS A 209 13.95 5.11 4.00
C LYS A 209 14.05 3.69 4.55
N VAL A 210 14.29 2.68 3.71
CA VAL A 210 14.52 1.30 4.17
C VAL A 210 15.78 1.23 5.04
N GLU A 211 16.87 1.90 4.63
CA GLU A 211 18.10 1.98 5.45
C GLU A 211 17.86 2.70 6.80
N GLU A 212 17.03 3.74 6.81
CA GLU A 212 16.64 4.45 8.04
C GLU A 212 15.87 3.51 9.00
N ILE A 213 14.84 2.82 8.49
CA ILE A 213 14.02 1.88 9.28
C ILE A 213 14.91 0.74 9.81
N GLN A 214 15.79 0.18 8.99
CA GLN A 214 16.70 -0.89 9.41
C GLN A 214 17.65 -0.44 10.53
N LYS A 215 18.16 0.80 10.48
CA LYS A 215 19.02 1.35 11.54
C LYS A 215 18.32 1.51 12.89
N LEU A 216 17.00 1.70 12.89
CA LEU A 216 16.22 1.75 14.13
C LEU A 216 16.18 0.39 14.85
N ASN A 217 16.46 -0.69 14.16
CA ASN A 217 16.47 -2.07 14.68
C ASN A 217 15.22 -2.41 15.51
N LEU A 218 14.06 -1.91 15.06
CA LEU A 218 12.79 -2.17 15.72
C LEU A 218 12.34 -3.60 15.43
N PRO A 219 11.85 -4.34 16.44
CA PRO A 219 11.20 -5.60 16.20
C PRO A 219 9.91 -5.36 15.39
N ILE A 220 9.75 -6.06 14.26
CA ILE A 220 8.54 -5.99 13.43
C ILE A 220 8.01 -7.41 13.25
N ASP A 221 6.88 -7.69 13.89
CA ASP A 221 6.21 -8.98 13.81
C ASP A 221 5.17 -9.01 12.67
N ILE A 222 4.58 -7.83 12.38
CA ILE A 222 3.56 -7.66 11.34
C ILE A 222 3.82 -6.35 10.60
N ILE A 223 3.73 -6.40 9.26
CA ILE A 223 3.57 -5.21 8.42
C ILE A 223 2.13 -5.21 7.92
N ALA A 224 1.37 -4.27 8.46
CA ALA A 224 -0.05 -4.05 8.17
C ALA A 224 -0.17 -2.97 7.09
N THR A 225 -0.28 -3.41 5.84
CA THR A 225 -0.34 -2.56 4.64
C THR A 225 -1.72 -1.95 4.45
N SER A 226 -1.82 -0.87 3.67
CA SER A 226 -3.12 -0.29 3.28
C SER A 226 -3.80 -1.03 2.13
N HIS A 227 -3.04 -1.81 1.34
CA HIS A 227 -3.58 -2.60 0.22
C HIS A 227 -3.07 -4.02 0.24
N GLY A 228 -3.96 -4.96 -0.13
CA GLY A 228 -3.64 -6.36 -0.35
C GLY A 228 -3.30 -7.11 0.93
N ALA A 229 -2.39 -8.03 0.82
CA ALA A 229 -2.03 -8.96 1.89
C ALA A 229 -1.13 -8.34 2.96
N ILE A 230 -1.39 -8.71 4.20
CA ILE A 230 -0.65 -8.31 5.40
C ILE A 230 0.48 -9.31 5.64
N TRP A 231 1.68 -8.82 5.94
CA TRP A 231 2.88 -9.64 6.16
C TRP A 231 3.05 -9.96 7.64
N ARG A 232 2.99 -11.25 8.01
CA ARG A 232 3.22 -11.71 9.38
C ARG A 232 4.31 -12.79 9.50
N LYS A 233 4.41 -13.68 8.51
CA LYS A 233 5.41 -14.71 8.47
C LYS A 233 6.63 -14.20 7.72
N ASN A 234 7.73 -13.96 8.42
CA ASN A 234 8.90 -13.28 7.87
C ASN A 234 8.55 -11.93 7.23
N PRO A 235 7.98 -10.96 7.99
CA PRO A 235 7.49 -9.71 7.41
C PRO A 235 8.59 -8.90 6.72
N MET A 236 9.84 -9.05 7.14
CA MET A 236 10.97 -8.32 6.55
C MET A 236 11.28 -8.75 5.11
N GLN A 237 10.76 -9.87 4.62
CA GLN A 237 11.00 -10.33 3.24
C GLN A 237 10.56 -9.30 2.19
N ILE A 238 9.47 -8.56 2.42
CA ILE A 238 9.02 -7.51 1.48
C ILE A 238 9.90 -6.27 1.58
N VAL A 239 10.39 -5.93 2.77
CA VAL A 239 11.32 -4.81 2.98
C VAL A 239 12.65 -5.08 2.26
N GLU A 240 13.16 -6.32 2.36
CA GLU A 240 14.34 -6.79 1.62
C GLU A 240 14.14 -6.69 0.11
N LYS A 241 12.95 -7.05 -0.39
CA LYS A 241 12.61 -6.91 -1.81
C LYS A 241 12.54 -5.45 -2.26
N TYR A 242 11.94 -4.57 -1.47
CA TYR A 242 11.92 -3.14 -1.77
C TYR A 242 13.35 -2.56 -1.80
N TYR A 243 14.22 -2.99 -0.87
CA TYR A 243 15.61 -2.60 -0.88
C TYR A 243 16.33 -3.10 -2.14
N GLU A 244 16.14 -4.37 -2.50
CA GLU A 244 16.70 -4.98 -3.72
C GLU A 244 16.21 -4.22 -4.98
N TRP A 245 14.91 -4.00 -5.11
CA TRP A 245 14.30 -3.31 -6.25
C TRP A 245 14.73 -1.85 -6.38
N SER A 246 15.05 -1.22 -5.27
CA SER A 246 15.52 0.18 -5.26
C SER A 246 16.93 0.38 -5.78
N GLN A 247 17.67 -0.68 -6.08
CA GLN A 247 19.09 -0.64 -6.45
C GLN A 247 19.33 -1.04 -7.91
N ALA A 248 18.55 -0.50 -8.84
CA ALA A 248 18.62 -0.83 -10.27
C ALA A 248 18.49 -2.37 -10.50
N TYR A 249 17.45 -2.94 -9.89
CA TYR A 249 17.17 -4.37 -9.97
C TYR A 249 17.06 -4.85 -11.40
N GLN A 250 17.67 -5.99 -11.68
CA GLN A 250 17.65 -6.65 -12.99
C GLN A 250 17.58 -8.16 -12.82
N GLU A 251 16.75 -8.79 -13.63
CA GLU A 251 16.74 -10.24 -13.84
C GLU A 251 17.48 -10.57 -15.16
N ASP A 252 17.85 -11.82 -15.37
CA ASP A 252 18.34 -12.26 -16.67
C ASP A 252 17.17 -12.32 -17.67
N GLN A 253 16.71 -11.14 -18.04
CA GLN A 253 15.54 -10.91 -18.89
C GLN A 253 15.83 -9.83 -19.92
N VAL A 254 15.40 -10.07 -21.15
CA VAL A 254 15.26 -9.07 -22.21
C VAL A 254 13.78 -8.86 -22.51
N THR A 255 13.38 -7.59 -22.57
CA THR A 255 12.00 -7.23 -22.90
C THR A 255 11.95 -6.56 -24.27
N VAL A 256 11.24 -7.18 -25.20
CA VAL A 256 10.97 -6.66 -26.55
C VAL A 256 9.59 -6.01 -26.57
N VAL A 257 9.54 -4.73 -26.84
CA VAL A 257 8.27 -3.99 -26.90
C VAL A 257 8.04 -3.50 -28.32
N TYR A 258 6.83 -3.68 -28.82
CA TYR A 258 6.48 -3.25 -30.18
C TYR A 258 5.03 -2.77 -30.25
N ASP A 259 4.76 -2.01 -31.28
CA ASP A 259 3.43 -1.75 -31.80
C ASP A 259 3.37 -2.07 -33.28
N THR A 260 2.20 -2.39 -33.81
CA THR A 260 2.04 -2.75 -35.20
C THR A 260 0.63 -2.50 -35.73
N MET A 261 0.54 -1.93 -36.90
CA MET A 261 -0.72 -1.75 -37.61
C MET A 261 -1.04 -2.99 -38.49
N TRP A 262 -0.05 -3.51 -39.22
CA TRP A 262 -0.21 -4.55 -40.23
C TRP A 262 0.77 -5.72 -40.11
N ASP A 263 1.07 -6.13 -38.92
CA ASP A 263 1.95 -7.28 -38.58
C ASP A 263 3.43 -7.18 -38.98
N GLY A 264 3.88 -6.16 -39.70
CA GLY A 264 5.28 -6.04 -40.08
C GLY A 264 6.22 -5.95 -38.87
N THR A 265 5.98 -5.02 -37.98
CA THR A 265 6.76 -4.83 -36.72
C THR A 265 6.63 -6.04 -35.81
N LYS A 266 5.44 -6.69 -35.76
CA LYS A 266 5.25 -7.93 -34.99
C LYS A 266 6.20 -9.03 -35.46
N LYS A 267 6.29 -9.28 -36.79
CA LYS A 267 7.19 -10.29 -37.34
C LYS A 267 8.67 -9.99 -36.99
N LEU A 268 9.05 -8.73 -37.06
CA LEU A 268 10.40 -8.30 -36.66
C LEU A 268 10.66 -8.53 -35.17
N ALA A 269 9.77 -8.10 -34.31
CA ALA A 269 9.88 -8.27 -32.86
C ALA A 269 10.00 -9.75 -32.45
N HIS A 270 9.17 -10.62 -33.05
CA HIS A 270 9.24 -12.05 -32.81
C HIS A 270 10.55 -12.64 -33.30
N LYS A 271 11.04 -12.21 -34.49
CA LYS A 271 12.32 -12.68 -35.02
C LYS A 271 13.50 -12.28 -34.13
N ILE A 272 13.48 -11.04 -33.61
CA ILE A 272 14.49 -10.58 -32.65
C ILE A 272 14.47 -11.45 -31.40
N ALA A 273 13.28 -11.70 -30.84
CA ALA A 273 13.12 -12.53 -29.65
C ALA A 273 13.61 -13.97 -29.86
N GLU A 274 13.29 -14.57 -31.01
CA GLU A 274 13.79 -15.90 -31.41
C GLU A 274 15.33 -15.95 -31.48
N GLU A 275 15.95 -14.94 -32.08
CA GLU A 275 17.41 -14.90 -32.20
C GLU A 275 18.08 -14.67 -30.83
N ILE A 276 17.52 -13.85 -29.96
CA ILE A 276 18.00 -13.69 -28.57
C ILE A 276 17.93 -15.02 -27.83
N ALA A 277 16.77 -15.71 -27.89
CA ALA A 277 16.58 -17.01 -27.23
C ALA A 277 17.54 -18.09 -27.75
N LYS A 278 17.93 -18.05 -29.05
CA LYS A 278 18.94 -18.96 -29.61
C LYS A 278 20.36 -18.66 -29.12
N GLN A 279 20.72 -17.37 -29.03
CA GLN A 279 22.09 -16.97 -28.70
C GLN A 279 22.32 -16.96 -27.17
N SER A 280 21.23 -16.80 -26.38
CA SER A 280 21.24 -16.76 -24.91
C SER A 280 20.09 -17.60 -24.37
N PRO A 281 20.19 -18.95 -24.39
CA PRO A 281 19.09 -19.84 -24.03
C PRO A 281 18.59 -19.70 -22.58
N ASP A 282 19.44 -19.25 -21.68
CA ASP A 282 19.11 -19.06 -20.26
C ASP A 282 18.44 -17.70 -20.00
N THR A 283 18.52 -16.76 -20.95
CA THR A 283 17.90 -15.43 -20.83
C THR A 283 16.41 -15.52 -21.13
N ARG A 284 15.59 -15.05 -20.18
CA ARG A 284 14.14 -14.94 -20.40
C ARG A 284 13.83 -13.85 -21.41
N VAL A 285 13.06 -14.15 -22.45
CA VAL A 285 12.61 -13.15 -23.41
C VAL A 285 11.12 -12.92 -23.25
N LYS A 286 10.73 -11.68 -22.90
CA LYS A 286 9.33 -11.23 -22.88
C LYS A 286 9.04 -10.32 -24.06
N ILE A 287 7.84 -10.48 -24.63
CA ILE A 287 7.41 -9.68 -25.80
C ILE A 287 6.07 -9.03 -25.44
N PHE A 288 6.00 -7.70 -25.56
CA PHE A 288 4.78 -6.94 -25.32
C PHE A 288 4.35 -6.16 -26.57
N ASN A 289 3.10 -6.35 -26.98
CA ASN A 289 2.44 -5.47 -27.93
C ASN A 289 1.72 -4.37 -27.11
N ILE A 290 2.25 -3.14 -27.13
CA ILE A 290 1.75 -2.04 -26.29
C ILE A 290 0.32 -1.63 -26.56
N SER A 291 -0.18 -1.84 -27.80
CA SER A 291 -1.59 -1.60 -28.14
C SER A 291 -2.55 -2.68 -27.61
N LYS A 292 -2.03 -3.81 -27.11
CA LYS A 292 -2.85 -4.96 -26.67
C LYS A 292 -2.50 -5.44 -25.27
N THR A 293 -1.37 -5.01 -24.73
CA THR A 293 -0.91 -5.38 -23.40
C THR A 293 -1.17 -4.21 -22.46
N ASN A 294 -1.59 -4.53 -21.24
CA ASN A 294 -1.74 -3.53 -20.21
C ASN A 294 -0.41 -2.80 -19.95
N LYS A 295 -0.49 -1.45 -19.86
CA LYS A 295 0.72 -0.63 -19.65
C LYS A 295 1.44 -0.97 -18.35
N ASN A 296 0.70 -1.28 -17.28
CA ASN A 296 1.28 -1.56 -15.96
C ASN A 296 2.04 -2.89 -15.96
N ASP A 297 1.57 -3.90 -16.70
CA ASP A 297 2.26 -5.16 -16.86
C ASP A 297 3.54 -4.99 -17.71
N THR A 298 3.47 -4.11 -18.71
CA THR A 298 4.64 -3.75 -19.53
C THR A 298 5.70 -3.05 -18.69
N ILE A 299 5.30 -2.07 -17.85
CA ILE A 299 6.19 -1.36 -16.92
C ILE A 299 6.83 -2.33 -15.91
N ALA A 300 6.04 -3.25 -15.33
CA ALA A 300 6.56 -4.29 -14.45
C ALA A 300 7.56 -5.22 -15.16
N GLY A 301 7.35 -5.47 -16.46
CA GLY A 301 8.30 -6.17 -17.31
C GLY A 301 9.63 -5.42 -17.48
N PHE A 302 9.56 -4.11 -17.71
CA PHE A 302 10.75 -3.25 -17.82
C PHE A 302 11.55 -3.18 -16.53
N ALA A 303 10.89 -3.08 -15.38
CA ALA A 303 11.55 -2.99 -14.08
C ALA A 303 12.45 -4.20 -13.75
N LYS A 304 12.32 -5.30 -14.50
CA LYS A 304 13.10 -6.54 -14.35
C LYS A 304 14.17 -6.72 -15.42
N THR A 305 14.19 -5.88 -16.44
CA THR A 305 15.05 -6.04 -17.63
C THR A 305 16.45 -5.50 -17.38
N LYS A 306 17.46 -6.26 -17.79
CA LYS A 306 18.87 -5.82 -17.82
C LYS A 306 19.21 -4.98 -19.05
#